data_4f0a247dc07564210fb107d65d88b3d1
#
_entry.id   4f0a247dc07564210fb107d65d88b3d1
#
_cell.length_a   1.000
_cell.length_b   1.000
_cell.length_c   1.000
_cell.angle_alpha   90.00
_cell.angle_beta   90.00
_cell.angle_gamma   90.00
#
_symmetry.space_group_name_H-M   'P 1'
#
loop_
_entity.id
_entity.type
_entity.pdbx_description
1 polymer ?
#
loop_
_entity_poly.entity_id
_entity_poly.type
_entity_poly.pdbx_seq_one_letter_code
_entity_poly.pdbx_strand_id
1 'polypeptide(L)'
;GLGDVYKRQALDVLSRDAEACTQLVSAMAHDLLERHGVSAPDAQPAAHVRMGQRMHVTYLLLVVEQWVSELPDTMIDQLILPLCRPYLQDTRFQDTFESAHSVVLALYTCGATCTRELTPFYVDMLLHTCVPRKQLSASQLQVACTTIVESLSHRSDSLAWWCIEQLDDQISVMQLQGRDDDAMCLALCLAAILPHVNLVLLRSLLTRISTRILERPAPSAERTQLVERVHESLRDMDASTRLEAMQWWLSHSDTFTQGMS
;
A
#
# COMPACT_ATOMS: atom_id res chain seq x y z
N GLY A 1 1.56 27.35 -4.47
CA GLY A 1 1.38 28.71 -5.04
C GLY A 1 0.02 28.87 -5.70
N LEU A 2 -0.29 30.07 -6.25
CA LEU A 2 -1.60 30.34 -6.88
C LEU A 2 -1.89 29.35 -8.03
N GLY A 3 -0.89 28.92 -8.78
CA GLY A 3 -1.01 27.94 -9.85
C GLY A 3 -1.50 26.56 -9.40
N ASP A 4 -1.17 26.13 -8.19
CA ASP A 4 -1.60 24.85 -7.65
C ASP A 4 -3.06 24.87 -7.20
N VAL A 5 -3.55 26.05 -6.75
CA VAL A 5 -4.96 26.24 -6.39
C VAL A 5 -5.84 26.17 -7.65
N TYR A 6 -5.44 26.83 -8.72
CA TYR A 6 -6.18 26.79 -9.99
C TYR A 6 -6.15 25.39 -10.64
N LYS A 7 -5.04 24.66 -10.54
CA LYS A 7 -4.95 23.26 -11.02
C LYS A 7 -5.92 22.37 -10.24
N ARG A 8 -5.95 22.48 -8.90
CA ARG A 8 -6.89 21.70 -8.06
C ARG A 8 -8.34 22.05 -8.38
N GLN A 9 -8.68 23.35 -8.54
CA GLN A 9 -10.03 23.76 -8.90
C GLN A 9 -10.45 23.24 -10.29
N ALA A 10 -9.55 23.25 -11.27
CA ALA A 10 -9.83 22.68 -12.60
C ALA A 10 -10.05 21.16 -12.53
N LEU A 11 -9.26 20.44 -11.74
CA LEU A 11 -9.44 19.01 -11.50
C LEU A 11 -10.75 18.71 -10.78
N ASP A 12 -11.12 19.52 -9.77
CA ASP A 12 -12.39 19.36 -9.04
C ASP A 12 -13.62 19.64 -9.93
N VAL A 13 -13.52 20.55 -10.89
CA VAL A 13 -14.61 20.82 -11.84
C VAL A 13 -14.76 19.67 -12.83
N LEU A 14 -13.65 19.14 -13.33
CA LEU A 14 -13.65 18.01 -14.28
C LEU A 14 -14.05 16.69 -13.61
N SER A 15 -13.75 16.49 -12.32
CA SER A 15 -14.15 15.28 -11.57
C SER A 15 -15.67 15.11 -11.45
N ARG A 16 -16.46 16.12 -11.79
CA ARG A 16 -17.93 16.02 -11.85
C ARG A 16 -18.47 15.43 -13.14
N ASP A 17 -17.60 15.19 -14.12
CA ASP A 17 -17.96 14.63 -15.41
C ASP A 17 -17.04 13.42 -15.74
N ALA A 18 -17.50 12.22 -15.40
CA ALA A 18 -16.76 10.99 -15.62
C ALA A 18 -16.39 10.74 -17.10
N GLU A 19 -17.24 11.21 -18.04
CA GLU A 19 -16.95 11.11 -19.46
C GLU A 19 -15.79 12.03 -19.85
N ALA A 20 -15.76 13.27 -19.35
CA ALA A 20 -14.68 14.21 -19.58
C ALA A 20 -13.37 13.70 -18.97
N CYS A 21 -13.40 13.13 -17.75
CA CYS A 21 -12.22 12.48 -17.13
C CYS A 21 -11.69 11.34 -18.02
N THR A 22 -12.56 10.45 -18.47
CA THR A 22 -12.22 9.32 -19.34
C THR A 22 -11.60 9.78 -20.65
N GLN A 23 -12.18 10.77 -21.30
CA GLN A 23 -11.68 11.33 -22.57
C GLN A 23 -10.31 11.99 -22.38
N LEU A 24 -10.11 12.76 -21.30
CA LEU A 24 -8.84 13.42 -21.03
C LEU A 24 -7.72 12.43 -20.73
N VAL A 25 -7.97 11.44 -19.84
CA VAL A 25 -6.99 10.40 -19.52
C VAL A 25 -6.64 9.59 -20.78
N SER A 26 -7.64 9.22 -21.59
CA SER A 26 -7.41 8.52 -22.86
C SER A 26 -6.56 9.34 -23.83
N ALA A 27 -6.86 10.62 -24.00
CA ALA A 27 -6.10 11.52 -24.87
C ALA A 27 -4.64 11.69 -24.40
N MET A 28 -4.43 11.86 -23.09
CA MET A 28 -3.09 11.97 -22.50
C MET A 28 -2.27 10.69 -22.68
N ALA A 29 -2.89 9.54 -22.44
CA ALA A 29 -2.23 8.25 -22.62
C ALA A 29 -1.91 7.97 -24.08
N HIS A 30 -2.80 8.32 -25.01
CA HIS A 30 -2.59 8.18 -26.45
C HIS A 30 -1.45 9.09 -26.92
N ASP A 31 -1.42 10.35 -26.53
CA ASP A 31 -0.33 11.30 -26.82
C ASP A 31 1.02 10.77 -26.29
N LEU A 32 1.03 10.19 -25.08
CA LEU A 32 2.22 9.57 -24.51
C LEU A 32 2.71 8.39 -25.36
N LEU A 33 1.81 7.50 -25.78
CA LEU A 33 2.12 6.33 -26.59
C LEU A 33 2.58 6.70 -27.99
N GLU A 34 1.96 7.69 -28.63
CA GLU A 34 2.34 8.18 -29.97
C GLU A 34 3.72 8.84 -29.97
N ARG A 35 4.00 9.68 -28.97
CA ARG A 35 5.28 10.42 -28.89
C ARG A 35 6.46 9.54 -28.49
N HIS A 36 6.23 8.51 -27.70
CA HIS A 36 7.30 7.77 -27.03
C HIS A 36 7.34 6.29 -27.37
N GLY A 37 6.34 5.79 -28.08
CA GLY A 37 6.19 4.37 -28.42
C GLY A 37 5.80 3.50 -27.22
N VAL A 38 5.28 2.31 -27.50
CA VAL A 38 5.01 1.29 -26.49
C VAL A 38 6.34 0.66 -26.12
N SER A 39 6.86 0.91 -24.94
CA SER A 39 7.87 0.02 -24.36
C SER A 39 7.17 -1.30 -24.06
N ALA A 40 7.53 -2.35 -24.81
CA ALA A 40 7.02 -3.68 -24.53
C ALA A 40 7.29 -4.02 -23.05
N PRO A 41 6.37 -4.72 -22.35
CA PRO A 41 6.51 -5.02 -20.93
C PRO A 41 7.81 -5.77 -20.56
N ASP A 42 8.44 -6.43 -21.52
CA ASP A 42 9.71 -7.14 -21.38
C ASP A 42 10.95 -6.38 -21.92
N ALA A 43 10.74 -5.23 -22.54
CA ALA A 43 11.86 -4.39 -22.90
C ALA A 43 12.41 -3.73 -21.63
N GLN A 44 13.65 -4.03 -21.24
CA GLN A 44 14.37 -3.20 -20.27
C GLN A 44 14.16 -1.75 -20.69
N PRO A 45 13.58 -0.89 -19.83
CA PRO A 45 13.32 0.48 -20.22
C PRO A 45 14.62 1.08 -20.71
N ALA A 46 14.64 1.52 -21.96
CA ALA A 46 15.84 2.04 -22.60
C ALA A 46 16.47 3.09 -21.68
N ALA A 47 17.78 3.04 -21.47
CA ALA A 47 18.53 3.85 -20.52
C ALA A 47 18.36 5.38 -20.70
N HIS A 48 17.61 5.80 -21.70
CA HIS A 48 17.34 7.18 -22.06
C HIS A 48 15.84 7.47 -22.22
N VAL A 49 15.05 7.21 -21.16
CA VAL A 49 13.76 7.90 -21.07
C VAL A 49 14.07 9.39 -21.01
N ARG A 50 13.79 10.10 -22.09
CA ARG A 50 14.03 11.55 -22.16
C ARG A 50 13.27 12.21 -20.99
N MET A 51 13.86 13.19 -20.33
CA MET A 51 13.28 13.85 -19.16
C MET A 51 11.84 14.31 -19.40
N GLY A 52 11.50 14.76 -20.62
CA GLY A 52 10.14 15.14 -21.00
C GLY A 52 9.16 13.97 -20.99
N GLN A 53 9.54 12.78 -21.44
CA GLN A 53 8.69 11.58 -21.39
C GLN A 53 8.36 11.21 -19.94
N ARG A 54 9.35 11.22 -19.06
CA ARG A 54 9.15 10.94 -17.63
C ARG A 54 8.18 11.92 -17.01
N MET A 55 8.35 13.22 -17.26
CA MET A 55 7.44 14.24 -16.73
C MET A 55 5.99 14.02 -17.21
N HIS A 56 5.81 13.62 -18.47
CA HIS A 56 4.47 13.30 -19.01
C HIS A 56 3.87 12.08 -18.33
N VAL A 57 4.65 11.01 -18.13
CA VAL A 57 4.20 9.81 -17.41
C VAL A 57 3.82 10.16 -15.98
N THR A 58 4.71 10.83 -15.24
CA THR A 58 4.42 11.21 -13.83
C THR A 58 3.17 12.10 -13.75
N TYR A 59 3.02 13.06 -14.68
CA TYR A 59 1.83 13.90 -14.69
C TYR A 59 0.55 13.11 -15.01
N LEU A 60 0.59 12.20 -15.97
CA LEU A 60 -0.55 11.31 -16.26
C LEU A 60 -0.91 10.45 -15.04
N LEU A 61 0.08 9.86 -14.38
CA LEU A 61 -0.17 9.05 -13.17
C LEU A 61 -0.80 9.88 -12.04
N LEU A 62 -0.35 11.12 -11.83
CA LEU A 62 -0.95 12.03 -10.86
C LEU A 62 -2.41 12.41 -11.19
N VAL A 63 -2.73 12.57 -12.47
CA VAL A 63 -4.11 12.82 -12.92
C VAL A 63 -4.96 11.58 -12.71
N VAL A 64 -4.45 10.41 -13.08
CA VAL A 64 -5.14 9.12 -12.89
C VAL A 64 -5.43 8.86 -11.43
N GLU A 65 -4.47 9.09 -10.53
CA GLU A 65 -4.65 8.93 -9.09
C GLU A 65 -5.87 9.71 -8.56
N GLN A 66 -6.07 10.93 -9.05
CA GLN A 66 -7.19 11.78 -8.61
C GLN A 66 -8.55 11.33 -9.15
N TRP A 67 -8.58 10.67 -10.31
CA TRP A 67 -9.82 10.36 -11.02
C TRP A 67 -10.09 8.87 -11.21
N VAL A 68 -9.29 8.02 -10.59
CA VAL A 68 -9.39 6.56 -10.77
C VAL A 68 -10.78 6.03 -10.45
N SER A 69 -11.51 6.64 -9.51
CA SER A 69 -12.90 6.30 -9.16
C SER A 69 -13.91 6.58 -10.28
N GLU A 70 -13.58 7.50 -11.18
CA GLU A 70 -14.44 7.91 -12.30
C GLU A 70 -14.12 7.17 -13.59
N LEU A 71 -13.01 6.43 -13.62
CA LEU A 71 -12.58 5.70 -14.81
C LEU A 71 -13.28 4.35 -14.93
N PRO A 72 -13.69 3.92 -16.15
CA PRO A 72 -14.27 2.61 -16.34
C PRO A 72 -13.24 1.49 -16.13
N ASP A 73 -13.68 0.36 -15.57
CA ASP A 73 -12.84 -0.81 -15.29
C ASP A 73 -12.03 -1.27 -16.51
N THR A 74 -12.64 -1.24 -17.70
CA THR A 74 -11.97 -1.60 -18.96
C THR A 74 -10.75 -0.71 -19.26
N MET A 75 -10.83 0.58 -18.94
CA MET A 75 -9.72 1.49 -19.11
C MET A 75 -8.63 1.25 -18.07
N ILE A 76 -9.02 0.96 -16.85
CA ILE A 76 -8.08 0.62 -15.78
C ILE A 76 -7.27 -0.62 -16.17
N ASP A 77 -7.94 -1.68 -16.61
CA ASP A 77 -7.30 -2.96 -16.94
C ASP A 77 -6.44 -2.88 -18.21
N GLN A 78 -6.93 -2.21 -19.25
CA GLN A 78 -6.28 -2.23 -20.56
C GLN A 78 -5.26 -1.13 -20.77
N LEU A 79 -5.34 -0.03 -20.01
CA LEU A 79 -4.49 1.13 -20.21
C LEU A 79 -3.70 1.49 -18.95
N ILE A 80 -4.38 1.68 -17.81
CA ILE A 80 -3.76 2.25 -16.61
C ILE A 80 -2.82 1.26 -15.93
N LEU A 81 -3.27 0.03 -15.68
CA LEU A 81 -2.42 -1.00 -15.05
C LEU A 81 -1.20 -1.36 -15.88
N PRO A 82 -1.32 -1.60 -17.20
CA PRO A 82 -0.15 -1.80 -18.06
C PRO A 82 0.82 -0.61 -18.07
N LEU A 83 0.29 0.63 -17.97
CA LEU A 83 1.11 1.83 -17.89
C LEU A 83 1.86 1.93 -16.56
N CYS A 84 1.22 1.61 -15.43
CA CYS A 84 1.83 1.68 -14.10
C CYS A 84 2.90 0.61 -13.87
N ARG A 85 2.66 -0.59 -14.37
CA ARG A 85 3.44 -1.80 -14.06
C ARG A 85 4.96 -1.66 -14.20
N PRO A 86 5.51 -1.08 -15.28
CA PRO A 86 6.95 -0.89 -15.45
C PRO A 86 7.58 0.02 -14.37
N TYR A 87 6.82 0.96 -13.84
CA TYR A 87 7.30 1.96 -12.89
C TYR A 87 7.21 1.52 -11.43
N LEU A 88 6.45 0.46 -11.11
CA LEU A 88 6.33 -0.07 -9.75
C LEU A 88 7.63 -0.67 -9.19
N GLN A 89 8.62 -0.93 -10.05
CA GLN A 89 9.93 -1.46 -9.64
C GLN A 89 11.10 -0.56 -10.10
N ASP A 90 10.82 0.52 -10.81
CA ASP A 90 11.84 1.40 -11.36
C ASP A 90 12.11 2.60 -10.46
N THR A 91 13.04 2.44 -9.53
CA THR A 91 13.46 3.48 -8.58
C THR A 91 14.42 4.51 -9.15
N ARG A 92 14.82 4.39 -10.42
CA ARG A 92 15.70 5.40 -11.06
C ARG A 92 15.05 6.79 -11.09
N PHE A 93 13.72 6.81 -11.01
CA PHE A 93 12.90 8.02 -11.01
C PHE A 93 11.87 7.96 -9.89
N GLN A 94 12.26 8.46 -8.73
CA GLN A 94 11.49 8.38 -7.50
C GLN A 94 10.06 8.92 -7.66
N ASP A 95 9.89 10.08 -8.32
CA ASP A 95 8.59 10.70 -8.52
C ASP A 95 7.62 9.80 -9.30
N THR A 96 8.13 9.15 -10.38
CA THR A 96 7.32 8.26 -11.22
C THR A 96 7.02 6.94 -10.49
N PHE A 97 8.00 6.41 -9.75
CA PHE A 97 7.84 5.24 -8.90
C PHE A 97 6.76 5.46 -7.85
N GLU A 98 6.85 6.55 -7.08
CA GLU A 98 5.87 6.89 -6.05
C GLU A 98 4.48 7.14 -6.65
N SER A 99 4.38 7.86 -7.77
CA SER A 99 3.10 8.09 -8.45
C SER A 99 2.46 6.79 -8.95
N ALA A 100 3.25 5.83 -9.43
CA ALA A 100 2.71 4.52 -9.84
C ALA A 100 2.14 3.74 -8.65
N HIS A 101 2.83 3.76 -7.50
CA HIS A 101 2.32 3.17 -6.27
C HIS A 101 1.05 3.88 -5.76
N SER A 102 1.01 5.23 -5.83
CA SER A 102 -0.17 6.01 -5.45
C SER A 102 -1.39 5.65 -6.29
N VAL A 103 -1.24 5.47 -7.61
CA VAL A 103 -2.34 5.02 -8.49
C VAL A 103 -2.84 3.64 -8.06
N VAL A 104 -1.94 2.69 -7.80
CA VAL A 104 -2.34 1.35 -7.34
C VAL A 104 -3.08 1.42 -6.01
N LEU A 105 -2.61 2.21 -5.05
CA LEU A 105 -3.30 2.38 -3.76
C LEU A 105 -4.66 3.08 -3.92
N ALA A 106 -4.78 4.02 -4.82
CA ALA A 106 -6.05 4.66 -5.15
C ALA A 106 -7.07 3.66 -5.74
N LEU A 107 -6.63 2.66 -6.53
CA LEU A 107 -7.46 1.55 -6.99
C LEU A 107 -8.01 0.72 -5.82
N TYR A 108 -7.20 0.45 -4.80
CA TYR A 108 -7.70 -0.22 -3.59
C TYR A 108 -8.70 0.65 -2.83
N THR A 109 -8.41 1.93 -2.67
CA THR A 109 -9.26 2.87 -1.94
C THR A 109 -10.63 3.04 -2.60
N CYS A 110 -10.69 3.21 -3.93
CA CYS A 110 -11.97 3.29 -4.65
C CYS A 110 -12.64 1.93 -4.84
N GLY A 111 -11.90 0.87 -4.63
CA GLY A 111 -12.37 -0.50 -4.70
C GLY A 111 -12.60 -0.98 -6.12
N ALA A 112 -11.72 -0.68 -7.01
CA ALA A 112 -11.73 -1.18 -8.38
C ALA A 112 -11.76 -2.72 -8.42
N THR A 113 -12.48 -3.27 -9.41
CA THR A 113 -12.67 -4.72 -9.54
C THR A 113 -11.37 -5.47 -9.78
N CYS A 114 -10.40 -4.85 -10.46
CA CYS A 114 -9.08 -5.38 -10.76
C CYS A 114 -8.22 -5.67 -9.51
N THR A 115 -8.52 -5.04 -8.37
CA THR A 115 -7.71 -5.17 -7.15
C THR A 115 -7.59 -6.62 -6.68
N ARG A 116 -8.62 -7.44 -6.89
CA ARG A 116 -8.60 -8.85 -6.53
C ARG A 116 -7.51 -9.63 -7.27
N GLU A 117 -7.37 -9.41 -8.57
CA GLU A 117 -6.37 -10.08 -9.41
C GLU A 117 -4.98 -9.44 -9.26
N LEU A 118 -4.95 -8.14 -8.98
CA LEU A 118 -3.71 -7.39 -8.77
C LEU A 118 -3.01 -7.75 -7.45
N THR A 119 -3.77 -8.11 -6.40
CA THR A 119 -3.27 -8.31 -5.04
C THR A 119 -2.08 -9.27 -4.96
N PRO A 120 -2.13 -10.50 -5.53
CA PRO A 120 -1.00 -11.43 -5.40
C PRO A 120 0.30 -10.86 -5.97
N PHE A 121 0.23 -10.23 -7.13
CA PHE A 121 1.40 -9.59 -7.77
C PHE A 121 1.91 -8.41 -6.95
N TYR A 122 1.02 -7.54 -6.49
CA TYR A 122 1.41 -6.31 -5.81
C TYR A 122 1.99 -6.58 -4.42
N VAL A 123 1.39 -7.49 -3.66
CA VAL A 123 1.90 -7.90 -2.33
C VAL A 123 3.24 -8.62 -2.46
N ASP A 124 3.38 -9.55 -3.42
CA ASP A 124 4.65 -10.21 -3.69
C ASP A 124 5.75 -9.20 -4.01
N MET A 125 5.47 -8.25 -4.89
CA MET A 125 6.42 -7.20 -5.24
C MET A 125 6.80 -6.33 -4.05
N LEU A 126 5.83 -5.90 -3.21
CA LEU A 126 6.11 -5.10 -2.02
C LEU A 126 7.03 -5.85 -1.06
N LEU A 127 6.71 -7.10 -0.73
CA LEU A 127 7.41 -7.87 0.30
C LEU A 127 8.75 -8.42 -0.19
N HIS A 128 8.84 -8.93 -1.42
CA HIS A 128 10.03 -9.61 -1.92
C HIS A 128 10.96 -8.73 -2.77
N THR A 129 10.48 -7.58 -3.24
CA THR A 129 11.29 -6.65 -4.04
C THR A 129 11.54 -5.34 -3.30
N CYS A 130 10.48 -4.63 -2.89
CA CYS A 130 10.61 -3.29 -2.32
C CYS A 130 11.23 -3.31 -0.91
N VAL A 131 10.80 -4.23 -0.03
CA VAL A 131 11.33 -4.34 1.34
C VAL A 131 12.82 -4.70 1.33
N PRO A 132 13.28 -5.80 0.67
CA PRO A 132 14.67 -6.15 0.66
C PRO A 132 15.60 -5.08 0.06
N ARG A 133 15.11 -4.30 -0.87
CA ARG A 133 15.88 -3.24 -1.55
C ARG A 133 15.73 -1.87 -0.90
N LYS A 134 14.93 -1.76 0.16
CA LYS A 134 14.62 -0.48 0.84
C LYS A 134 14.12 0.61 -0.12
N GLN A 135 13.27 0.22 -1.07
CA GLN A 135 12.75 1.10 -2.11
C GLN A 135 11.64 2.01 -1.62
N LEU A 136 10.93 1.59 -0.56
CA LEU A 136 9.89 2.33 0.12
C LEU A 136 10.33 2.68 1.53
N SER A 137 9.94 3.85 2.01
CA SER A 137 10.07 4.20 3.42
C SER A 137 9.14 3.35 4.28
N ALA A 138 9.44 3.25 5.58
CA ALA A 138 8.58 2.52 6.52
C ALA A 138 7.14 3.05 6.53
N SER A 139 6.95 4.36 6.41
CA SER A 139 5.62 4.98 6.33
C SER A 139 4.89 4.65 5.04
N GLN A 140 5.56 4.67 3.89
CA GLN A 140 4.96 4.28 2.61
C GLN A 140 4.54 2.81 2.60
N LEU A 141 5.40 1.92 3.12
CA LEU A 141 5.08 0.51 3.24
C LEU A 141 3.89 0.27 4.18
N GLN A 142 3.84 0.97 5.31
CA GLN A 142 2.72 0.89 6.24
C GLN A 142 1.42 1.33 5.58
N VAL A 143 1.41 2.47 4.88
CA VAL A 143 0.24 2.96 4.14
C VAL A 143 -0.20 1.92 3.10
N ALA A 144 0.74 1.34 2.35
CA ALA A 144 0.40 0.31 1.37
C ALA A 144 -0.27 -0.91 2.03
N CYS A 145 0.32 -1.47 3.09
CA CYS A 145 -0.22 -2.63 3.78
C CYS A 145 -1.61 -2.35 4.38
N THR A 146 -1.80 -1.21 5.04
CA THR A 146 -3.09 -0.84 5.65
C THR A 146 -4.17 -0.62 4.60
N THR A 147 -3.89 0.12 3.53
CA THR A 147 -4.84 0.38 2.43
C THR A 147 -5.28 -0.90 1.73
N ILE A 148 -4.34 -1.83 1.45
CA ILE A 148 -4.65 -3.11 0.83
C ILE A 148 -5.59 -3.92 1.72
N VAL A 149 -5.22 -4.11 2.99
CA VAL A 149 -5.99 -4.96 3.91
C VAL A 149 -7.34 -4.33 4.23
N GLU A 150 -7.44 -3.02 4.42
CA GLU A 150 -8.69 -2.30 4.62
C GLU A 150 -9.65 -2.52 3.46
N SER A 151 -9.19 -2.28 2.24
CA SER A 151 -10.01 -2.48 1.03
C SER A 151 -10.51 -3.91 0.89
N LEU A 152 -9.65 -4.90 1.16
CA LEU A 152 -9.98 -6.32 1.04
C LEU A 152 -10.86 -6.83 2.18
N SER A 153 -10.69 -6.34 3.41
CA SER A 153 -11.48 -6.75 4.58
C SER A 153 -12.98 -6.51 4.40
N HIS A 154 -13.37 -5.58 3.53
CA HIS A 154 -14.77 -5.31 3.20
C HIS A 154 -15.33 -6.17 2.05
N ARG A 155 -14.47 -6.94 1.35
CA ARG A 155 -14.83 -7.61 0.08
C ARG A 155 -14.47 -9.09 0.04
N SER A 156 -13.35 -9.46 0.65
CA SER A 156 -12.80 -10.81 0.59
C SER A 156 -11.92 -11.10 1.80
N ASP A 157 -12.53 -11.59 2.88
CA ASP A 157 -11.81 -11.97 4.10
C ASP A 157 -10.64 -12.93 3.82
N SER A 158 -10.84 -13.87 2.89
CA SER A 158 -9.81 -14.85 2.54
C SER A 158 -8.58 -14.20 1.88
N LEU A 159 -8.78 -13.20 1.03
CA LEU A 159 -7.68 -12.51 0.39
C LEU A 159 -7.00 -11.51 1.34
N ALA A 160 -7.78 -10.83 2.18
CA ALA A 160 -7.24 -9.97 3.25
C ALA A 160 -6.39 -10.80 4.22
N TRP A 161 -6.88 -11.97 4.61
CA TRP A 161 -6.14 -12.88 5.48
C TRP A 161 -4.86 -13.40 4.81
N TRP A 162 -4.93 -13.77 3.55
CA TRP A 162 -3.75 -14.17 2.78
C TRP A 162 -2.68 -13.06 2.78
N CYS A 163 -3.05 -11.78 2.60
CA CYS A 163 -2.10 -10.67 2.67
C CYS A 163 -1.43 -10.56 4.05
N ILE A 164 -2.21 -10.75 5.12
CA ILE A 164 -1.69 -10.76 6.50
C ILE A 164 -0.72 -11.92 6.72
N GLU A 165 -1.04 -13.10 6.20
CA GLU A 165 -0.14 -14.28 6.26
C GLU A 165 1.16 -14.04 5.51
N GLN A 166 1.10 -13.51 4.28
CA GLN A 166 2.31 -13.18 3.52
C GLN A 166 3.20 -12.18 4.27
N LEU A 167 2.61 -11.17 4.90
CA LEU A 167 3.35 -10.20 5.71
C LEU A 167 4.00 -10.87 6.93
N ASP A 168 3.27 -11.70 7.64
CA ASP A 168 3.76 -12.42 8.82
C ASP A 168 4.84 -13.46 8.48
N ASP A 169 4.67 -14.19 7.40
CA ASP A 169 5.68 -15.14 6.89
C ASP A 169 6.98 -14.41 6.51
N GLN A 170 6.85 -13.25 5.86
CA GLN A 170 8.02 -12.44 5.49
C GLN A 170 8.78 -11.90 6.70
N ILE A 171 8.09 -11.58 7.82
CA ILE A 171 8.76 -11.24 9.09
C ILE A 171 9.68 -12.39 9.50
N SER A 172 9.18 -13.62 9.49
CA SER A 172 9.96 -14.81 9.85
C SER A 172 11.15 -15.02 8.91
N VAL A 173 10.98 -14.82 7.62
CA VAL A 173 12.05 -14.92 6.63
C VAL A 173 13.14 -13.88 6.89
N MET A 174 12.76 -12.62 7.17
CA MET A 174 13.73 -11.55 7.47
C MET A 174 14.51 -11.84 8.76
N GLN A 175 13.86 -12.36 9.80
CA GLN A 175 14.51 -12.78 11.05
C GLN A 175 15.53 -13.89 10.80
N LEU A 176 15.15 -14.93 10.04
CA LEU A 176 16.06 -16.05 9.70
C LEU A 176 17.28 -15.58 8.89
N GLN A 177 17.15 -14.50 8.13
CA GLN A 177 18.23 -13.89 7.37
C GLN A 177 19.08 -12.90 8.18
N GLY A 178 18.79 -12.68 9.48
CA GLY A 178 19.45 -11.69 10.33
C GLY A 178 19.18 -10.24 9.92
N ARG A 179 18.03 -9.99 9.29
CA ARG A 179 17.57 -8.66 8.84
C ARG A 179 16.54 -8.11 9.82
N ASP A 180 16.95 -7.92 11.07
CA ASP A 180 16.05 -7.60 12.18
C ASP A 180 15.35 -6.24 12.01
N ASP A 181 16.03 -5.24 11.43
CA ASP A 181 15.41 -3.94 11.13
C ASP A 181 14.23 -4.06 10.15
N ASP A 182 14.40 -4.88 9.10
CA ASP A 182 13.34 -5.09 8.10
C ASP A 182 12.20 -5.92 8.71
N ALA A 183 12.53 -6.95 9.51
CA ALA A 183 11.54 -7.72 10.25
C ALA A 183 10.75 -6.84 11.24
N MET A 184 11.42 -5.88 11.88
CA MET A 184 10.77 -4.92 12.77
C MET A 184 9.85 -3.98 12.01
N CYS A 185 10.29 -3.46 10.87
CA CYS A 185 9.47 -2.62 10.00
C CYS A 185 8.18 -3.33 9.58
N LEU A 186 8.27 -4.60 9.16
CA LEU A 186 7.11 -5.41 8.78
C LEU A 186 6.20 -5.73 9.99
N ALA A 187 6.77 -5.97 11.17
CA ALA A 187 5.99 -6.19 12.39
C ALA A 187 5.19 -4.93 12.80
N LEU A 188 5.77 -3.74 12.62
CA LEU A 188 5.06 -2.48 12.82
C LEU A 188 3.93 -2.28 11.80
N CYS A 189 4.14 -2.70 10.54
CA CYS A 189 3.07 -2.73 9.53
C CYS A 189 1.95 -3.69 9.93
N LEU A 190 2.29 -4.88 10.45
CA LEU A 190 1.31 -5.85 10.93
C LEU A 190 0.46 -5.28 12.10
N ALA A 191 1.09 -4.57 13.04
CA ALA A 191 0.38 -3.89 14.11
C ALA A 191 -0.50 -2.74 13.59
N ALA A 192 -0.05 -2.02 12.56
CA ALA A 192 -0.78 -0.93 11.94
C ALA A 192 -2.07 -1.36 11.23
N ILE A 193 -2.16 -2.62 10.83
CA ILE A 193 -3.35 -3.19 10.17
C ILE A 193 -4.53 -3.37 11.14
N LEU A 194 -4.32 -3.42 12.46
CA LEU A 194 -5.36 -3.69 13.46
C LEU A 194 -6.66 -2.88 13.29
N PRO A 195 -6.64 -1.56 13.07
CA PRO A 195 -7.85 -0.77 12.90
C PRO A 195 -8.62 -1.07 11.61
N HIS A 196 -7.95 -1.69 10.63
CA HIS A 196 -8.42 -1.88 9.26
C HIS A 196 -8.99 -3.27 8.98
N VAL A 197 -9.02 -4.17 9.98
CA VAL A 197 -9.61 -5.49 9.84
C VAL A 197 -11.02 -5.55 10.43
N ASN A 198 -11.85 -6.40 9.84
CA ASN A 198 -13.15 -6.72 10.40
C ASN A 198 -13.04 -7.71 11.60
N LEU A 199 -14.16 -7.91 12.29
CA LEU A 199 -14.21 -8.74 13.49
C LEU A 199 -13.80 -10.21 13.22
N VAL A 200 -14.04 -10.72 12.02
CA VAL A 200 -13.72 -12.11 11.62
C VAL A 200 -12.20 -12.35 11.65
N LEU A 201 -11.44 -11.40 11.17
CA LEU A 201 -9.96 -11.50 11.06
C LEU A 201 -9.26 -11.07 12.35
N LEU A 202 -9.91 -10.22 13.17
CA LEU A 202 -9.30 -9.56 14.31
C LEU A 202 -8.64 -10.53 15.29
N ARG A 203 -9.36 -11.57 15.73
CA ARG A 203 -8.84 -12.50 16.74
C ARG A 203 -7.57 -13.23 16.28
N SER A 204 -7.57 -13.66 15.04
CA SER A 204 -6.41 -14.33 14.45
C SER A 204 -5.22 -13.37 14.30
N LEU A 205 -5.47 -12.12 13.92
CA LEU A 205 -4.44 -11.09 13.84
C LEU A 205 -3.86 -10.75 15.22
N LEU A 206 -4.69 -10.58 16.24
CA LEU A 206 -4.26 -10.34 17.63
C LEU A 206 -3.36 -11.47 18.15
N THR A 207 -3.67 -12.72 17.80
CA THR A 207 -2.83 -13.88 18.15
C THR A 207 -1.45 -13.79 17.50
N ARG A 208 -1.37 -13.46 16.22
CA ARG A 208 -0.08 -13.28 15.51
C ARG A 208 0.74 -12.13 16.11
N ILE A 209 0.10 -11.00 16.39
CA ILE A 209 0.77 -9.86 17.04
C ILE A 209 1.30 -10.23 18.42
N SER A 210 0.52 -10.98 19.23
CA SER A 210 1.00 -11.51 20.53
C SER A 210 2.30 -12.29 20.34
N THR A 211 2.32 -13.22 19.38
CA THR A 211 3.51 -14.01 19.06
C THR A 211 4.69 -13.13 18.72
N ARG A 212 4.50 -12.13 17.85
CA ARG A 212 5.57 -11.21 17.43
C ARG A 212 6.11 -10.34 18.57
N ILE A 213 5.27 -9.95 19.53
CA ILE A 213 5.71 -9.24 20.74
C ILE A 213 6.53 -10.16 21.62
N LEU A 214 6.06 -11.40 21.87
CA LEU A 214 6.70 -12.34 22.78
C LEU A 214 7.99 -12.96 22.26
N GLU A 215 8.19 -13.02 20.95
CA GLU A 215 9.44 -13.42 20.32
C GLU A 215 10.59 -12.44 20.63
N ARG A 216 10.29 -11.22 21.00
CA ARG A 216 11.30 -10.22 21.34
C ARG A 216 11.64 -10.30 22.83
N PRO A 217 12.93 -10.22 23.18
CA PRO A 217 13.35 -10.27 24.59
C PRO A 217 12.74 -9.10 25.38
N ALA A 218 12.43 -9.36 26.63
CA ALA A 218 12.00 -8.33 27.58
C ALA A 218 13.11 -8.06 28.59
N PRO A 219 13.47 -6.80 28.87
CA PRO A 219 13.07 -5.59 28.11
C PRO A 219 13.93 -5.38 26.85
N SER A 220 13.30 -4.90 25.76
CA SER A 220 14.03 -4.44 24.56
C SER A 220 13.35 -3.23 23.95
N ALA A 221 14.12 -2.43 23.21
CA ALA A 221 13.59 -1.27 22.51
C ALA A 221 12.59 -1.66 21.42
N GLU A 222 12.85 -2.78 20.71
CA GLU A 222 11.97 -3.28 19.65
C GLU A 222 10.63 -3.76 20.23
N ARG A 223 10.65 -4.45 21.38
CA ARG A 223 9.41 -4.86 22.05
C ARG A 223 8.61 -3.64 22.50
N THR A 224 9.24 -2.64 23.09
CA THR A 224 8.61 -1.38 23.51
C THR A 224 7.95 -0.69 22.30
N GLN A 225 8.69 -0.53 21.22
CA GLN A 225 8.18 0.11 20.00
C GLN A 225 6.97 -0.63 19.40
N LEU A 226 7.00 -1.96 19.37
CA LEU A 226 5.88 -2.75 18.86
C LEU A 226 4.65 -2.64 19.76
N VAL A 227 4.83 -2.67 21.08
CA VAL A 227 3.76 -2.49 22.09
C VAL A 227 3.14 -1.10 21.97
N GLU A 228 3.96 -0.05 21.84
CA GLU A 228 3.48 1.32 21.62
C GLU A 228 2.67 1.43 20.33
N ARG A 229 3.16 0.82 19.23
CA ARG A 229 2.42 0.81 17.95
C ARG A 229 1.07 0.11 18.06
N VAL A 230 1.02 -1.03 18.73
CA VAL A 230 -0.24 -1.73 19.02
C VAL A 230 -1.19 -0.84 19.81
N HIS A 231 -0.69 -0.18 20.86
CA HIS A 231 -1.50 0.72 21.67
C HIS A 231 -2.04 1.92 20.88
N GLU A 232 -1.26 2.49 19.96
CA GLU A 232 -1.73 3.51 19.02
C GLU A 232 -2.85 2.97 18.14
N SER A 233 -2.65 1.81 17.53
CA SER A 233 -3.64 1.17 16.65
C SER A 233 -4.96 0.88 17.37
N LEU A 234 -4.93 0.48 18.65
CA LEU A 234 -6.13 0.26 19.47
C LEU A 234 -6.97 1.53 19.67
N ARG A 235 -6.35 2.72 19.65
CA ARG A 235 -7.09 4.00 19.77
C ARG A 235 -7.88 4.30 18.50
N ASP A 236 -7.37 3.88 17.35
CA ASP A 236 -7.95 4.18 16.03
C ASP A 236 -9.01 3.16 15.61
N MET A 237 -9.24 2.11 16.43
CA MET A 237 -10.21 1.06 16.11
C MET A 237 -11.66 1.55 16.17
N ASP A 238 -12.49 0.98 15.30
CA ASP A 238 -13.92 1.19 15.29
C ASP A 238 -14.61 0.59 16.53
N ALA A 239 -15.78 1.12 16.88
CA ALA A 239 -16.57 0.65 18.05
C ALA A 239 -16.91 -0.85 17.95
N SER A 240 -17.08 -1.37 16.74
CA SER A 240 -17.43 -2.79 16.48
C SER A 240 -16.32 -3.78 16.85
N THR A 241 -15.07 -3.38 16.70
CA THR A 241 -13.87 -4.22 16.93
C THR A 241 -13.15 -3.86 18.22
N ARG A 242 -13.29 -2.62 18.70
CA ARG A 242 -12.57 -2.07 19.85
C ARG A 242 -12.77 -2.87 21.13
N LEU A 243 -14.00 -3.34 21.42
CA LEU A 243 -14.28 -4.04 22.65
C LEU A 243 -13.47 -5.34 22.78
N GLU A 244 -13.44 -6.14 21.73
CA GLU A 244 -12.67 -7.40 21.69
C GLU A 244 -11.17 -7.14 21.78
N ALA A 245 -10.68 -6.14 21.06
CA ALA A 245 -9.28 -5.76 21.09
C ALA A 245 -8.84 -5.23 22.47
N MET A 246 -9.69 -4.45 23.16
CA MET A 246 -9.41 -3.97 24.51
C MET A 246 -9.44 -5.09 25.53
N GLN A 247 -10.35 -6.05 25.43
CA GLN A 247 -10.37 -7.23 26.28
C GLN A 247 -9.10 -8.06 26.12
N TRP A 248 -8.67 -8.29 24.87
CA TRP A 248 -7.40 -8.93 24.58
C TRP A 248 -6.22 -8.16 25.19
N TRP A 249 -6.16 -6.83 24.99
CA TRP A 249 -5.12 -6.00 25.55
C TRP A 249 -5.03 -6.11 27.07
N LEU A 250 -6.14 -5.96 27.78
CA LEU A 250 -6.19 -6.07 29.24
C LEU A 250 -5.74 -7.44 29.76
N SER A 251 -5.97 -8.50 28.99
CA SER A 251 -5.56 -9.86 29.39
C SER A 251 -4.06 -10.15 29.13
N HIS A 252 -3.37 -9.34 28.31
CA HIS A 252 -1.98 -9.60 27.90
C HIS A 252 -1.01 -8.45 28.26
N SER A 253 -1.51 -7.26 28.60
CA SER A 253 -0.71 -6.06 28.83
C SER A 253 0.41 -6.27 29.84
N ASP A 254 0.16 -6.94 30.97
CA ASP A 254 1.16 -7.21 31.99
C ASP A 254 2.33 -8.04 31.45
N THR A 255 2.01 -9.01 30.58
CA THR A 255 3.03 -9.85 29.94
C THR A 255 3.83 -9.07 28.89
N PHE A 256 3.16 -8.21 28.12
CA PHE A 256 3.80 -7.41 27.08
C PHE A 256 4.70 -6.33 27.65
N THR A 257 4.31 -5.72 28.76
CA THR A 257 5.03 -4.61 29.42
C THR A 257 6.01 -5.07 30.49
N GLN A 258 6.18 -6.37 30.69
CA GLN A 258 7.09 -6.93 31.68
C GLN A 258 8.53 -6.41 31.47
N GLY A 259 9.08 -5.74 32.50
CA GLY A 259 10.42 -5.16 32.45
C GLY A 259 10.53 -3.81 31.74
N MET A 260 9.43 -3.17 31.37
CA MET A 260 9.37 -1.86 30.71
C MET A 260 9.19 -0.68 31.68
N SER A 261 9.41 -0.87 33.00
CA SER A 261 9.30 0.17 34.04
C SER A 261 10.57 1.00 34.18
#